data_e7be678959db800586e8c9d20c6a2bc6
#
_entry.id   e7be678959db800586e8c9d20c6a2bc6
#
_cell.length_a   1.000
_cell.length_b   1.000
_cell.length_c   1.000
_cell.angle_alpha   90.00
_cell.angle_beta   90.00
_cell.angle_gamma   90.00
#
_symmetry.space_group_name_H-M   'P 1'
#
loop_
_entity.id
_entity.type
_entity.pdbx_description
1 polymer ?
#
loop_
_entity_poly.entity_id
_entity_poly.type
_entity_poly.pdbx_seq_one_letter_code
_entity_poly.pdbx_strand_id
1 'polypeptide(L)'
;MIIRAALTLACASFISCAAAPAPAPTPVAQAAPAVTAPAAPAAPKTNAALEPLAFMTGAWAQAQANGAMIEEHWMAPRGSSMLGSFRRILGNGAVPFYEFTQIVAEKDRVILRQMHVHGNFEPDPKRVEPMLLVLEKAGGNRATFVPAADPAKANAGDLSRVTYFLDGPDMLVLVVEPKAAEGKPAEKPLEFRMSRVK
;
A
#
# COMPACT_ATOMS: atom_id res chain seq x y z
N MET A 1 33.80 -41.41 38.10
CA MET A 1 34.04 -41.48 39.53
C MET A 1 33.05 -40.56 40.18
N ILE A 2 31.89 -41.09 40.59
CA ILE A 2 31.34 -41.21 41.93
C ILE A 2 31.07 -39.83 42.55
N ILE A 3 29.88 -39.41 42.97
CA ILE A 3 28.97 -39.96 43.96
C ILE A 3 27.54 -39.40 43.80
N ARG A 4 26.54 -40.27 43.93
CA ARG A 4 25.10 -39.97 44.18
C ARG A 4 24.93 -39.62 45.66
N ALA A 5 24.03 -38.67 45.99
CA ALA A 5 23.39 -38.64 47.31
C ALA A 5 21.88 -38.37 47.10
N ALA A 6 21.08 -39.36 47.44
CA ALA A 6 19.64 -39.24 47.61
C ALA A 6 19.35 -38.80 49.05
N LEU A 7 18.46 -37.85 49.22
CA LEU A 7 17.89 -37.54 50.51
C LEU A 7 16.35 -37.54 50.42
N THR A 8 15.77 -38.62 50.94
CA THR A 8 14.36 -38.79 51.22
C THR A 8 13.97 -38.07 52.49
N LEU A 9 13.01 -37.18 52.44
CA LEU A 9 12.38 -36.61 53.62
C LEU A 9 10.87 -36.83 53.57
N ALA A 10 10.36 -37.67 54.41
CA ALA A 10 8.94 -37.92 54.67
C ALA A 10 8.39 -36.77 55.53
N CYS A 11 7.29 -36.15 55.15
CA CYS A 11 6.53 -35.28 56.04
C CYS A 11 5.07 -35.64 56.04
N ALA A 12 4.60 -35.81 57.24
CA ALA A 12 3.28 -36.29 57.62
C ALA A 12 2.14 -35.36 57.25
N SER A 13 1.04 -35.96 56.84
CA SER A 13 -0.22 -35.32 56.53
C SER A 13 -0.94 -34.85 57.77
N PHE A 14 -1.18 -33.58 57.95
CA PHE A 14 -2.23 -33.05 58.84
C PHE A 14 -3.42 -32.64 58.02
N ILE A 15 -4.51 -33.41 58.14
CA ILE A 15 -5.82 -33.05 57.58
C ILE A 15 -6.48 -32.07 58.54
N SER A 16 -6.50 -30.77 58.19
CA SER A 16 -7.27 -29.77 58.90
C SER A 16 -8.54 -29.49 58.10
N CYS A 17 -9.68 -29.95 58.59
CA CYS A 17 -10.99 -29.57 58.06
C CYS A 17 -11.29 -28.12 58.44
N ALA A 18 -11.07 -27.19 57.52
CA ALA A 18 -11.55 -25.82 57.61
C ALA A 18 -12.88 -25.73 56.85
N ALA A 19 -13.93 -25.31 57.52
CA ALA A 19 -15.24 -25.01 56.93
C ALA A 19 -15.12 -23.89 55.88
N ALA A 20 -15.67 -24.12 54.69
CA ALA A 20 -15.69 -23.14 53.64
C ALA A 20 -16.55 -21.92 54.02
N PRO A 21 -16.06 -20.71 53.86
CA PRO A 21 -16.88 -19.48 54.03
C PRO A 21 -17.95 -19.42 52.94
N ALA A 22 -19.14 -18.93 53.31
CA ALA A 22 -20.26 -18.74 52.41
C ALA A 22 -19.86 -17.77 51.28
N PRO A 23 -20.35 -17.99 50.03
CA PRO A 23 -20.03 -17.09 48.91
C PRO A 23 -20.61 -15.69 49.15
N ALA A 24 -19.75 -14.68 49.01
CA ALA A 24 -20.15 -13.30 49.06
C ALA A 24 -21.11 -12.94 47.90
N PRO A 25 -22.09 -12.05 48.11
CA PRO A 25 -23.02 -11.68 47.07
C PRO A 25 -22.24 -11.02 45.90
N THR A 26 -22.45 -11.55 44.71
CA THR A 26 -21.84 -11.03 43.47
C THR A 26 -22.37 -9.59 43.23
N PRO A 27 -21.53 -8.57 43.04
CA PRO A 27 -21.98 -7.24 42.71
C PRO A 27 -22.70 -7.29 41.36
N VAL A 28 -23.94 -6.86 41.34
CA VAL A 28 -24.70 -6.66 40.10
C VAL A 28 -24.00 -5.56 39.33
N ALA A 29 -23.36 -5.94 38.21
CA ALA A 29 -22.74 -4.97 37.32
C ALA A 29 -23.85 -4.06 36.75
N GLN A 30 -23.87 -2.82 37.21
CA GLN A 30 -24.75 -1.77 36.68
C GLN A 30 -24.26 -1.46 35.26
N ALA A 31 -25.07 -1.81 34.24
CA ALA A 31 -24.75 -1.53 32.86
C ALA A 31 -24.56 0.00 32.70
N ALA A 32 -23.36 0.41 32.32
CA ALA A 32 -23.08 1.79 31.96
C ALA A 32 -23.99 2.20 30.79
N PRO A 33 -24.54 3.42 30.78
CA PRO A 33 -25.34 3.90 29.66
C PRO A 33 -24.51 3.82 28.36
N ALA A 34 -25.10 3.21 27.34
CA ALA A 34 -24.48 3.15 26.02
C ALA A 34 -24.27 4.57 25.49
N VAL A 35 -23.03 5.02 25.47
CA VAL A 35 -22.66 6.28 24.83
C VAL A 35 -22.78 6.04 23.33
N THR A 36 -23.82 6.56 22.71
CA THR A 36 -23.99 6.53 21.26
C THR A 36 -22.83 7.35 20.66
N ALA A 37 -21.89 6.66 19.98
CA ALA A 37 -20.81 7.35 19.27
C ALA A 37 -21.41 8.33 18.24
N PRO A 38 -20.91 9.57 18.15
CA PRO A 38 -21.38 10.51 17.15
C PRO A 38 -21.23 9.92 15.75
N ALA A 39 -22.23 10.12 14.90
CA ALA A 39 -22.19 9.66 13.53
C ALA A 39 -20.94 10.22 12.83
N ALA A 40 -20.18 9.34 12.15
CA ALA A 40 -19.02 9.78 11.39
C ALA A 40 -19.42 10.82 10.34
N PRO A 41 -18.65 11.91 10.17
CA PRO A 41 -18.94 12.90 9.15
C PRO A 41 -19.01 12.25 7.76
N ALA A 42 -19.92 12.73 6.91
CA ALA A 42 -20.04 12.26 5.54
C ALA A 42 -18.70 12.45 4.80
N ALA A 43 -18.25 11.42 4.07
CA ALA A 43 -17.02 11.50 3.29
C ALA A 43 -17.15 12.59 2.20
N PRO A 44 -16.08 13.35 1.91
CA PRO A 44 -16.07 14.31 0.81
C PRO A 44 -16.45 13.64 -0.52
N LYS A 45 -17.23 14.33 -1.34
CA LYS A 45 -17.57 13.84 -2.68
C LYS A 45 -16.31 13.71 -3.54
N THR A 46 -16.21 12.61 -4.27
CA THR A 46 -15.15 12.39 -5.25
C THR A 46 -15.39 13.26 -6.49
N ASN A 47 -14.32 13.82 -7.06
CA ASN A 47 -14.38 14.47 -8.36
C ASN A 47 -14.66 13.42 -9.45
N ALA A 48 -15.67 13.66 -10.28
CA ALA A 48 -16.12 12.72 -11.31
C ALA A 48 -15.00 12.28 -12.28
N ALA A 49 -14.01 13.14 -12.53
CA ALA A 49 -12.85 12.80 -13.37
C ALA A 49 -11.95 11.70 -12.76
N LEU A 50 -12.05 11.44 -11.45
CA LEU A 50 -11.28 10.40 -10.76
C LEU A 50 -12.05 9.09 -10.56
N GLU A 51 -13.36 9.09 -10.72
CA GLU A 51 -14.19 7.89 -10.54
C GLU A 51 -13.74 6.72 -11.43
N PRO A 52 -13.38 6.94 -12.73
CA PRO A 52 -12.88 5.86 -13.59
C PRO A 52 -11.57 5.22 -13.12
N LEU A 53 -10.85 5.84 -12.16
CA LEU A 53 -9.59 5.34 -11.60
C LEU A 53 -9.79 4.51 -10.32
N ALA A 54 -11.01 4.42 -9.80
CA ALA A 54 -11.32 3.72 -8.55
C ALA A 54 -10.94 2.22 -8.59
N PHE A 55 -10.81 1.62 -9.77
CA PHE A 55 -10.39 0.22 -9.93
C PHE A 55 -8.99 -0.06 -9.38
N MET A 56 -8.11 0.96 -9.32
CA MET A 56 -6.76 0.84 -8.80
C MET A 56 -6.74 0.65 -7.27
N THR A 57 -7.83 1.04 -6.58
CA THR A 57 -7.90 1.04 -5.10
C THR A 57 -7.60 -0.33 -4.52
N GLY A 58 -6.74 -0.35 -3.50
CA GLY A 58 -6.38 -1.55 -2.75
C GLY A 58 -4.89 -1.74 -2.58
N ALA A 59 -4.54 -2.89 -2.01
CA ALA A 59 -3.18 -3.36 -1.87
C ALA A 59 -2.90 -4.45 -2.91
N TRP A 60 -1.77 -4.36 -3.57
CA TRP A 60 -1.38 -5.21 -4.68
C TRP A 60 0.05 -5.69 -4.48
N ALA A 61 0.34 -6.96 -4.79
CA ALA A 61 1.68 -7.51 -4.65
C ALA A 61 2.03 -8.51 -5.75
N GLN A 62 3.31 -8.55 -6.10
CA GLN A 62 3.90 -9.52 -7.03
C GLN A 62 5.16 -10.12 -6.42
N ALA A 63 5.15 -11.42 -6.15
CA ALA A 63 6.37 -12.17 -5.83
C ALA A 63 7.15 -12.46 -7.12
N GLN A 64 8.46 -12.33 -7.07
CA GLN A 64 9.38 -12.61 -8.17
C GLN A 64 10.19 -13.89 -7.90
N ALA A 65 10.61 -14.60 -8.96
CA ALA A 65 11.32 -15.88 -8.86
C ALA A 65 12.64 -15.80 -8.06
N ASN A 66 13.27 -14.62 -8.00
CA ASN A 66 14.50 -14.38 -7.24
C ASN A 66 14.26 -14.02 -5.76
N GLY A 67 13.04 -14.24 -5.24
CA GLY A 67 12.66 -13.91 -3.86
C GLY A 67 12.39 -12.42 -3.62
N ALA A 68 12.49 -11.57 -4.65
CA ALA A 68 12.09 -10.18 -4.55
C ALA A 68 10.56 -10.06 -4.58
N MET A 69 10.04 -8.95 -4.06
CA MET A 69 8.63 -8.61 -4.06
C MET A 69 8.42 -7.18 -4.53
N ILE A 70 7.34 -6.96 -5.23
CA ILE A 70 6.83 -5.65 -5.59
C ILE A 70 5.50 -5.47 -4.88
N GLU A 71 5.29 -4.31 -4.30
CA GLU A 71 4.04 -3.94 -3.64
C GLU A 71 3.61 -2.55 -4.07
N GLU A 72 2.31 -2.40 -4.30
CA GLU A 72 1.68 -1.13 -4.64
C GLU A 72 0.38 -0.97 -3.87
N HIS A 73 0.16 0.19 -3.28
CA HIS A 73 -1.04 0.51 -2.52
C HIS A 73 -1.68 1.77 -3.07
N TRP A 74 -2.99 1.74 -3.26
CA TRP A 74 -3.78 2.87 -3.71
C TRP A 74 -4.92 3.16 -2.75
N MET A 75 -4.98 4.39 -2.25
CA MET A 75 -6.16 4.91 -1.57
C MET A 75 -7.27 5.14 -2.58
N ALA A 76 -8.52 4.96 -2.13
CA ALA A 76 -9.68 5.31 -2.95
C ALA A 76 -9.68 6.80 -3.30
N PRO A 77 -10.11 7.20 -4.51
CA PRO A 77 -10.24 8.59 -4.86
C PRO A 77 -11.24 9.28 -3.92
N ARG A 78 -10.84 10.44 -3.38
CA ARG A 78 -11.70 11.28 -2.53
C ARG A 78 -11.39 12.75 -2.78
N GLY A 79 -12.43 13.59 -2.76
CA GLY A 79 -12.26 14.99 -3.13
C GLY A 79 -11.69 15.09 -4.56
N SER A 80 -10.58 15.80 -4.73
CA SER A 80 -9.91 16.00 -6.01
C SER A 80 -8.69 15.12 -6.23
N SER A 81 -8.40 14.12 -5.38
CA SER A 81 -7.18 13.33 -5.49
C SER A 81 -7.30 11.88 -5.02
N MET A 82 -6.32 11.07 -5.41
CA MET A 82 -6.00 9.78 -4.80
C MET A 82 -4.48 9.65 -4.64
N LEU A 83 -4.04 8.84 -3.68
CA LEU A 83 -2.63 8.61 -3.40
C LEU A 83 -2.29 7.13 -3.57
N GLY A 84 -1.11 6.87 -4.10
CA GLY A 84 -0.51 5.55 -4.20
C GLY A 84 0.92 5.54 -3.68
N SER A 85 1.38 4.36 -3.32
CA SER A 85 2.77 4.11 -2.98
C SER A 85 3.24 2.80 -3.60
N PHE A 86 4.46 2.79 -4.06
CA PHE A 86 5.11 1.62 -4.65
C PHE A 86 6.44 1.37 -3.94
N ARG A 87 6.79 0.09 -3.74
CA ARG A 87 8.12 -0.31 -3.31
C ARG A 87 8.55 -1.63 -3.94
N ARG A 88 9.86 -1.77 -4.10
CA ARG A 88 10.49 -3.03 -4.43
C ARG A 88 11.29 -3.54 -3.23
N ILE A 89 11.04 -4.77 -2.81
CA ILE A 89 11.80 -5.47 -1.77
C ILE A 89 12.69 -6.49 -2.48
N LEU A 90 13.99 -6.43 -2.25
CA LEU A 90 14.93 -7.40 -2.80
C LEU A 90 14.88 -8.72 -2.03
N GLY A 91 15.40 -9.83 -2.60
CA GLY A 91 15.40 -11.14 -1.95
C GLY A 91 16.15 -11.21 -0.61
N ASN A 92 17.03 -10.24 -0.32
CA ASN A 92 17.71 -10.07 0.96
C ASN A 92 16.94 -9.16 1.95
N GLY A 93 15.71 -8.73 1.61
CA GLY A 93 14.89 -7.85 2.43
C GLY A 93 15.19 -6.35 2.29
N ALA A 94 16.23 -5.94 1.55
CA ALA A 94 16.52 -4.53 1.35
C ALA A 94 15.47 -3.86 0.44
N VAL A 95 15.14 -2.60 0.74
CA VAL A 95 14.26 -1.75 -0.06
C VAL A 95 15.08 -0.63 -0.67
N PRO A 96 15.46 -0.69 -1.96
CA PRO A 96 16.34 0.31 -2.57
C PRO A 96 15.66 1.67 -2.77
N PHE A 97 14.35 1.69 -2.98
CA PHE A 97 13.59 2.91 -3.20
C PHE A 97 12.10 2.74 -2.87
N TYR A 98 11.43 3.87 -2.71
CA TYR A 98 9.98 4.02 -2.68
C TYR A 98 9.54 5.02 -3.75
N GLU A 99 8.32 4.86 -4.24
CA GLU A 99 7.65 5.84 -5.10
C GLU A 99 6.32 6.25 -4.46
N PHE A 100 6.08 7.56 -4.40
CA PHE A 100 4.83 8.14 -3.92
C PHE A 100 4.15 8.83 -5.08
N THR A 101 2.93 8.40 -5.37
CA THR A 101 2.18 8.86 -6.52
C THR A 101 0.90 9.56 -6.08
N GLN A 102 0.71 10.79 -6.52
CA GLN A 102 -0.54 11.52 -6.42
C GLN A 102 -1.21 11.57 -7.79
N ILE A 103 -2.48 11.20 -7.87
CA ILE A 103 -3.32 11.50 -9.02
C ILE A 103 -4.33 12.56 -8.59
N VAL A 104 -4.38 13.68 -9.29
CA VAL A 104 -5.18 14.85 -8.92
C VAL A 104 -5.97 15.39 -10.10
N ALA A 105 -7.24 15.74 -9.88
CA ALA A 105 -8.06 16.46 -10.84
C ALA A 105 -7.82 17.96 -10.69
N GLU A 106 -7.23 18.60 -11.70
CA GLU A 106 -6.95 20.03 -11.76
C GLU A 106 -7.59 20.65 -13.01
N LYS A 107 -8.52 21.57 -12.78
CA LYS A 107 -9.27 22.22 -13.86
C LYS A 107 -9.90 21.18 -14.81
N ASP A 108 -9.39 21.10 -16.03
CA ASP A 108 -9.87 20.27 -17.14
C ASP A 108 -9.07 18.99 -17.38
N ARG A 109 -8.12 18.66 -16.48
CA ARG A 109 -7.23 17.52 -16.65
C ARG A 109 -6.98 16.77 -15.35
N VAL A 110 -6.59 15.50 -15.48
CA VAL A 110 -6.12 14.66 -14.37
C VAL A 110 -4.62 14.47 -14.54
N ILE A 111 -3.87 14.75 -13.48
CA ILE A 111 -2.40 14.72 -13.48
C ILE A 111 -1.93 13.64 -12.51
N LEU A 112 -0.99 12.83 -12.95
CA LEU A 112 -0.20 11.91 -12.12
C LEU A 112 1.13 12.59 -11.81
N ARG A 113 1.43 12.73 -10.50
CA ARG A 113 2.73 13.20 -9.99
C ARG A 113 3.37 12.08 -9.20
N GLN A 114 4.62 11.76 -9.49
CA GLN A 114 5.34 10.70 -8.79
C GLN A 114 6.68 11.23 -8.27
N MET A 115 6.90 11.02 -6.97
CA MET A 115 8.18 11.24 -6.30
C MET A 115 8.88 9.89 -6.13
N HIS A 116 10.16 9.85 -6.49
CA HIS A 116 11.05 8.74 -6.22
C HIS A 116 11.99 9.10 -5.08
N VAL A 117 12.09 8.26 -4.06
CA VAL A 117 12.98 8.44 -2.93
C VAL A 117 13.78 7.16 -2.67
N HIS A 118 15.03 7.32 -2.21
CA HIS A 118 15.87 6.18 -1.83
C HIS A 118 15.31 5.43 -0.61
N GLY A 119 15.80 4.23 -0.36
CA GLY A 119 15.33 3.39 0.73
C GLY A 119 15.49 3.99 2.13
N ASN A 120 16.40 4.96 2.31
CA ASN A 120 16.59 5.75 3.52
C ASN A 120 15.72 7.03 3.56
N PHE A 121 14.77 7.18 2.65
CA PHE A 121 13.89 8.34 2.49
C PHE A 121 14.58 9.63 2.02
N GLU A 122 15.81 9.55 1.55
CA GLU A 122 16.47 10.69 0.91
C GLU A 122 15.96 10.88 -0.53
N PRO A 123 15.71 12.12 -0.96
CA PRO A 123 15.36 12.40 -2.36
C PRO A 123 16.47 11.91 -3.30
N ASP A 124 16.08 11.35 -4.45
CA ASP A 124 17.04 11.08 -5.53
C ASP A 124 17.55 12.43 -6.07
N PRO A 125 18.86 12.75 -5.96
CA PRO A 125 19.40 14.03 -6.42
C PRO A 125 19.25 14.25 -7.92
N LYS A 126 18.98 13.20 -8.70
CA LYS A 126 18.69 13.28 -10.15
C LYS A 126 17.20 13.47 -10.45
N ARG A 127 16.32 13.34 -9.43
CA ARG A 127 14.86 13.38 -9.56
C ARG A 127 14.22 14.22 -8.45
N VAL A 128 14.75 15.41 -8.24
CA VAL A 128 14.26 16.34 -7.18
C VAL A 128 12.82 16.77 -7.44
N GLU A 129 12.47 16.99 -8.71
CA GLU A 129 11.11 17.34 -9.11
C GLU A 129 10.26 16.10 -9.38
N PRO A 130 8.98 16.11 -9.01
CA PRO A 130 8.08 15.01 -9.32
C PRO A 130 8.02 14.74 -10.83
N MET A 131 8.04 13.46 -11.21
CA MET A 131 7.64 13.07 -12.56
C MET A 131 6.17 13.45 -12.77
N LEU A 132 5.84 13.95 -13.96
CA LEU A 132 4.52 14.48 -14.26
C LEU A 132 3.99 13.89 -15.57
N LEU A 133 2.85 13.19 -15.47
CA LEU A 133 2.10 12.65 -16.60
C LEU A 133 0.66 13.17 -16.56
N VAL A 134 0.00 13.20 -17.69
CA VAL A 134 -1.41 13.61 -17.84
C VAL A 134 -2.23 12.41 -18.26
N LEU A 135 -3.42 12.25 -17.69
CA LEU A 135 -4.37 11.22 -18.10
C LEU A 135 -4.79 11.45 -19.56
N GLU A 136 -4.44 10.50 -20.41
CA GLU A 136 -4.87 10.47 -21.82
C GLU A 136 -6.27 9.86 -21.93
N LYS A 137 -6.50 8.75 -21.22
CA LYS A 137 -7.75 7.99 -21.29
C LYS A 137 -7.99 7.19 -20.00
N ALA A 138 -9.24 7.14 -19.55
CA ALA A 138 -9.69 6.21 -18.50
C ALA A 138 -11.07 5.63 -18.84
N GLY A 139 -11.33 4.40 -18.39
CA GLY A 139 -12.59 3.68 -18.54
C GLY A 139 -12.37 2.18 -18.74
N GLY A 140 -13.39 1.37 -18.47
CA GLY A 140 -13.30 -0.08 -18.58
C GLY A 140 -12.19 -0.72 -17.73
N ASN A 141 -11.98 -0.19 -16.50
CA ASN A 141 -10.89 -0.63 -15.61
C ASN A 141 -9.49 -0.49 -16.23
N ARG A 142 -9.29 0.55 -17.04
CA ARG A 142 -8.00 0.91 -17.64
C ARG A 142 -7.79 2.42 -17.55
N ALA A 143 -6.57 2.84 -17.28
CA ALA A 143 -6.14 4.23 -17.30
C ALA A 143 -4.77 4.33 -17.97
N THR A 144 -4.59 5.31 -18.84
CA THR A 144 -3.35 5.58 -19.57
C THR A 144 -2.91 7.01 -19.33
N PHE A 145 -1.66 7.18 -18.90
CA PHE A 145 -1.03 8.46 -18.63
C PHE A 145 0.14 8.66 -19.60
N VAL A 146 0.28 9.87 -20.12
CA VAL A 146 1.32 10.26 -21.08
C VAL A 146 1.98 11.59 -20.66
N PRO A 147 3.18 11.91 -21.17
CA PRO A 147 3.79 13.21 -20.95
C PRO A 147 2.85 14.36 -21.35
N ALA A 148 2.88 15.46 -20.63
CA ALA A 148 2.14 16.67 -21.02
C ALA A 148 2.59 17.13 -22.42
N ALA A 149 1.64 17.59 -23.23
CA ALA A 149 1.92 18.06 -24.58
C ALA A 149 2.83 19.32 -24.59
N ASP A 150 2.79 20.14 -23.53
CA ASP A 150 3.67 21.28 -23.35
C ASP A 150 5.02 20.83 -22.77
N PRO A 151 6.13 20.88 -23.53
CA PRO A 151 7.44 20.45 -23.03
C PRO A 151 7.91 21.19 -21.79
N ALA A 152 7.50 22.45 -21.60
CA ALA A 152 7.85 23.24 -20.43
C ALA A 152 7.17 22.72 -19.13
N LYS A 153 6.15 21.89 -19.28
CA LYS A 153 5.39 21.28 -18.17
C LYS A 153 5.57 19.76 -18.13
N ALA A 154 6.29 19.19 -19.09
CA ALA A 154 6.55 17.77 -19.18
C ALA A 154 7.79 17.44 -18.36
N ASN A 155 7.59 16.86 -17.19
CA ASN A 155 8.66 16.20 -16.43
C ASN A 155 8.33 14.71 -16.36
N ALA A 156 8.33 14.04 -17.52
CA ALA A 156 8.01 12.61 -17.61
C ALA A 156 9.26 11.72 -17.43
N GLY A 157 10.45 12.32 -17.20
CA GLY A 157 11.71 11.58 -17.21
C GLY A 157 11.89 10.87 -18.55
N ASP A 158 12.26 9.59 -18.49
CA ASP A 158 12.49 8.74 -19.65
C ASP A 158 11.24 7.94 -20.06
N LEU A 159 10.04 8.33 -19.62
CA LEU A 159 8.81 7.60 -19.91
C LEU A 159 8.04 8.21 -21.07
N SER A 160 7.49 7.34 -21.92
CA SER A 160 6.53 7.69 -22.96
C SER A 160 5.09 7.45 -22.53
N ARG A 161 4.85 6.45 -21.67
CA ARG A 161 3.49 6.06 -21.23
C ARG A 161 3.53 5.24 -19.96
N VAL A 162 2.49 5.40 -19.13
CA VAL A 162 2.18 4.52 -18.01
C VAL A 162 0.73 4.07 -18.14
N THR A 163 0.49 2.78 -18.09
CA THR A 163 -0.86 2.21 -18.19
C THR A 163 -1.14 1.31 -17.00
N TYR A 164 -2.26 1.56 -16.32
CA TYR A 164 -2.85 0.66 -15.33
C TYR A 164 -4.10 0.00 -15.89
N PHE A 165 -4.29 -1.29 -15.63
CA PHE A 165 -5.55 -1.96 -15.94
C PHE A 165 -5.76 -3.19 -15.06
N LEU A 166 -7.03 -3.62 -14.90
CA LEU A 166 -7.33 -4.91 -14.30
C LEU A 166 -7.35 -6.00 -15.38
N ASP A 167 -6.61 -7.08 -15.11
CA ASP A 167 -6.71 -8.36 -15.83
C ASP A 167 -7.49 -9.35 -14.95
N GLY A 168 -8.82 -9.24 -14.99
CA GLY A 168 -9.71 -9.86 -14.03
C GLY A 168 -9.88 -9.04 -12.74
N PRO A 169 -10.66 -9.52 -11.74
CA PRO A 169 -11.05 -8.73 -10.57
C PRO A 169 -9.91 -8.51 -9.57
N ASP A 170 -8.93 -9.41 -9.51
CA ASP A 170 -7.91 -9.47 -8.48
C ASP A 170 -6.48 -9.36 -9.04
N MET A 171 -6.31 -8.87 -10.28
CA MET A 171 -5.01 -8.67 -10.90
C MET A 171 -4.88 -7.24 -11.43
N LEU A 172 -4.07 -6.41 -10.77
CA LEU A 172 -3.68 -5.09 -11.30
C LEU A 172 -2.42 -5.24 -12.15
N VAL A 173 -2.49 -4.73 -13.37
CA VAL A 173 -1.33 -4.70 -14.28
C VAL A 173 -0.89 -3.25 -14.45
N LEU A 174 0.39 -3.01 -14.19
CA LEU A 174 1.10 -1.76 -14.48
C LEU A 174 2.06 -2.00 -15.64
N VAL A 175 1.92 -1.23 -16.71
CA VAL A 175 2.84 -1.22 -17.84
C VAL A 175 3.52 0.14 -17.91
N VAL A 176 4.85 0.13 -17.89
CA VAL A 176 5.69 1.34 -17.98
C VAL A 176 6.47 1.28 -19.28
N GLU A 177 6.18 2.20 -20.19
CA GLU A 177 6.82 2.28 -21.50
C GLU A 177 7.90 3.37 -21.49
N PRO A 178 9.18 3.00 -21.70
CA PRO A 178 10.24 3.96 -21.80
C PRO A 178 10.13 4.78 -23.09
N LYS A 179 10.70 5.98 -23.08
CA LYS A 179 10.87 6.80 -24.27
C LYS A 179 12.00 6.23 -25.13
N ALA A 180 11.75 6.12 -26.42
CA ALA A 180 12.81 5.76 -27.36
C ALA A 180 13.92 6.82 -27.32
N ALA A 181 15.16 6.42 -27.10
CA ALA A 181 16.30 7.31 -27.25
C ALA A 181 16.57 7.54 -28.75
N GLU A 182 17.03 8.74 -29.10
CA GLU A 182 17.34 9.10 -30.48
C GLU A 182 18.34 8.11 -31.09
N GLY A 183 18.00 7.54 -32.24
CA GLY A 183 18.83 6.55 -32.96
C GLY A 183 18.94 5.18 -32.31
N LYS A 184 18.19 4.88 -31.25
CA LYS A 184 18.15 3.56 -30.63
C LYS A 184 16.76 2.93 -30.75
N PRO A 185 16.66 1.59 -30.84
CA PRO A 185 15.38 0.92 -30.74
C PRO A 185 14.73 1.21 -29.37
N ALA A 186 13.40 1.30 -29.33
CA ALA A 186 12.66 1.45 -28.08
C ALA A 186 12.96 0.26 -27.15
N GLU A 187 13.24 0.54 -25.89
CA GLU A 187 13.37 -0.50 -24.88
C GLU A 187 12.04 -1.22 -24.66
N LYS A 188 12.11 -2.47 -24.22
CA LYS A 188 10.89 -3.23 -23.92
C LYS A 188 10.16 -2.60 -22.73
N PRO A 189 8.82 -2.51 -22.78
CA PRO A 189 8.02 -2.10 -21.64
C PRO A 189 8.30 -2.97 -20.42
N LEU A 190 8.28 -2.35 -19.24
CA LEU A 190 8.24 -3.07 -17.97
C LEU A 190 6.79 -3.37 -17.64
N GLU A 191 6.50 -4.62 -17.33
CA GLU A 191 5.15 -5.05 -16.94
C GLU A 191 5.20 -5.68 -15.54
N PHE A 192 4.33 -5.19 -14.67
CA PHE A 192 4.13 -5.69 -13.31
C PHE A 192 2.71 -6.22 -13.21
N ARG A 193 2.58 -7.50 -12.86
CA ARG A 193 1.29 -8.19 -12.68
C ARG A 193 1.12 -8.51 -11.19
N MET A 194 0.36 -7.70 -10.51
CA MET A 194 0.23 -7.73 -9.05
C MET A 194 -1.14 -8.27 -8.64
N SER A 195 -1.14 -9.30 -7.80
CA SER A 195 -2.37 -9.84 -7.22
C SER A 195 -2.86 -8.98 -6.07
N ARG A 196 -4.19 -8.93 -5.88
CA ARG A 196 -4.79 -8.25 -4.75
C ARG A 196 -4.38 -8.91 -3.43
N VAL A 197 -3.90 -8.13 -2.49
CA VAL A 197 -3.62 -8.57 -1.12
C VAL A 197 -4.94 -8.57 -0.35
N LYS A 198 -5.29 -9.70 0.27
CA LYS A 198 -6.51 -9.91 1.07
C LYS A 198 -6.26 -9.67 2.54
#